data_a6370198da7f86d75e60348450a36d95
#
_entry.id   a6370198da7f86d75e60348450a36d95
#
_cell.length_a   1.000
_cell.length_b   1.000
_cell.length_c   1.000
_cell.angle_alpha   90.00
_cell.angle_beta   90.00
_cell.angle_gamma   90.00
#
_symmetry.space_group_name_H-M   'P 1'
#
loop_
_entity.id
_entity.type
_entity.pdbx_description
1 polymer ?
#
loop_
_entity_poly.entity_id
_entity_poly.type
_entity_poly.pdbx_seq_one_letter_code
_entity_poly.pdbx_strand_id
1 'polypeptide(L)'
;MRAGKQGAGRAISVPYGLGGDADEVAIVRRIFAEFCHPYAHATLSEIARALNTDEVATRRGGQWYASTVRYILCNAAYVPGVIDAEAFEQAAARLQRL
;
A
#
# COMPACT_ATOMS: atom_id res chain seq x y z
N MET A 1 1.74 20.13 11.37
CA MET A 1 1.80 20.12 10.97
C MET A 1 1.76 19.67 10.45
N ARG A 2 1.61 19.43 10.69
CA ARG A 2 1.52 19.07 10.30
C ARG A 2 1.45 18.71 9.74
N ALA A 3 1.43 18.47 10.01
CA ALA A 3 1.35 18.29 9.48
C ALA A 3 1.37 18.04 8.84
N GLY A 4 1.34 17.91 8.85
CA GLY A 4 1.47 18.00 8.49
C GLY A 4 1.66 17.79 7.96
N LYS A 5 1.53 17.95 8.03
CA LYS A 5 1.90 18.03 7.74
C LYS A 5 2.48 17.91 7.20
N GLN A 6 2.61 17.77 7.28
CA GLN A 6 3.18 17.67 6.87
C GLN A 6 3.16 17.20 6.35
N GLY A 7 3.08 17.31 6.42
CA GLY A 7 3.15 16.91 6.12
C GLY A 7 2.74 16.06 5.63
N ALA A 8 2.17 16.07 5.81
CA ALA A 8 1.29 15.06 5.35
C ALA A 8 1.72 14.39 4.08
N GLY A 9 1.85 15.07 3.03
CA GLY A 9 2.16 14.49 1.76
C GLY A 9 3.47 13.73 1.71
N ARG A 10 4.13 13.69 2.81
CA ARG A 10 5.40 13.00 2.87
C ARG A 10 5.32 11.58 3.33
N ALA A 11 4.14 11.11 3.65
CA ALA A 11 4.02 9.78 4.21
C ALA A 11 4.71 8.73 3.35
N ILE A 12 4.68 8.90 2.03
CA ILE A 12 5.37 7.98 1.14
C ILE A 12 6.29 8.80 0.27
N SER A 13 7.36 9.26 0.88
CA SER A 13 8.27 10.18 0.20
C SER A 13 9.47 9.50 -0.42
N VAL A 14 9.76 8.28 0.00
CA VAL A 14 10.90 7.54 -0.53
C VAL A 14 10.41 6.51 -1.52
N PRO A 15 11.31 5.94 -2.31
CA PRO A 15 10.91 4.87 -3.22
C PRO A 15 10.24 3.77 -2.44
N TYR A 16 9.20 3.22 -3.02
CA TYR A 16 8.52 2.13 -2.36
C TYR A 16 9.50 1.04 -2.06
N GLY A 17 9.49 0.61 -0.83
CA GLY A 17 10.19 -0.56 -0.44
C GLY A 17 11.27 -0.31 0.56
N LEU A 18 12.41 0.00 0.11
CA LEU A 18 13.55 -0.07 1.00
C LEU A 18 13.67 1.17 1.86
N GLY A 19 13.74 0.98 3.16
CA GLY A 19 14.03 2.06 4.06
C GLY A 19 12.96 3.09 4.20
N GLY A 20 11.74 2.77 3.78
CA GLY A 20 10.64 3.69 3.96
C GLY A 20 10.45 4.00 5.43
N ASP A 21 9.88 5.14 5.72
CA ASP A 21 9.60 5.47 7.10
C ASP A 21 8.46 4.57 7.63
N ALA A 22 8.18 4.71 8.90
CA ALA A 22 7.19 3.84 9.55
C ALA A 22 5.82 3.97 8.91
N ASP A 23 5.48 5.16 8.43
CA ASP A 23 4.18 5.38 7.80
C ASP A 23 4.08 4.63 6.50
N GLU A 24 5.12 4.65 5.69
CA GLU A 24 5.13 3.92 4.44
C GLU A 24 4.99 2.41 4.69
N VAL A 25 5.73 1.90 5.65
CA VAL A 25 5.67 0.48 6.00
C VAL A 25 4.25 0.10 6.41
N ALA A 26 3.63 0.92 7.26
CA ALA A 26 2.28 0.63 7.73
C ALA A 26 1.28 0.62 6.57
N ILE A 27 1.41 1.57 5.65
CA ILE A 27 0.51 1.65 4.52
C ILE A 27 0.65 0.42 3.63
N VAL A 28 1.87 0.02 3.33
CA VAL A 28 2.11 -1.15 2.48
C VAL A 28 1.55 -2.41 3.15
N ARG A 29 1.81 -2.58 4.43
CA ARG A 29 1.30 -3.75 5.15
C ARG A 29 -0.22 -3.77 5.19
N ARG A 30 -0.84 -2.61 5.35
CA ARG A 30 -2.29 -2.52 5.31
C ARG A 30 -2.84 -2.97 3.96
N ILE A 31 -2.22 -2.49 2.87
CA ILE A 31 -2.67 -2.85 1.54
C ILE A 31 -2.60 -4.35 1.32
N PHE A 32 -1.49 -4.99 1.68
CA PHE A 32 -1.37 -6.43 1.53
C PHE A 32 -2.36 -7.17 2.42
N ALA A 33 -2.56 -6.70 3.66
CA ALA A 33 -3.47 -7.36 4.58
C ALA A 33 -4.91 -7.32 4.07
N GLU A 34 -5.33 -6.18 3.52
CA GLU A 34 -6.70 -6.07 3.03
C GLU A 34 -6.90 -6.85 1.74
N PHE A 35 -5.90 -6.87 0.86
CA PHE A 35 -6.02 -7.59 -0.39
C PHE A 35 -6.00 -9.10 -0.20
N CYS A 36 -5.27 -9.58 0.78
CA CYS A 36 -5.09 -11.01 1.00
C CYS A 36 -5.90 -11.54 2.18
N HIS A 37 -6.84 -10.74 2.71
CA HIS A 37 -7.63 -11.18 3.84
C HIS A 37 -8.36 -12.47 3.49
N PRO A 38 -8.27 -13.51 4.32
CA PRO A 38 -8.80 -14.83 3.94
C PRO A 38 -10.32 -14.86 3.78
N TYR A 39 -11.04 -14.01 4.48
CA TYR A 39 -12.50 -14.04 4.45
C TYR A 39 -13.13 -12.81 3.84
N ALA A 40 -12.46 -11.70 3.90
CA ALA A 40 -13.03 -10.42 3.49
C ALA A 40 -12.04 -9.61 2.68
N HIS A 41 -11.45 -10.25 1.67
CA HIS A 41 -10.46 -9.57 0.86
C HIS A 41 -11.12 -8.45 0.06
N ALA A 42 -10.42 -7.32 0.00
CA ALA A 42 -10.91 -6.14 -0.70
C ALA A 42 -10.42 -6.14 -2.15
N THR A 43 -11.16 -5.47 -3.02
CA THR A 43 -10.70 -5.24 -4.38
C THR A 43 -9.70 -4.08 -4.39
N LEU A 44 -9.00 -3.95 -5.51
CA LEU A 44 -8.07 -2.83 -5.67
C LEU A 44 -8.78 -1.49 -5.50
N SER A 45 -9.96 -1.36 -6.09
CA SER A 45 -10.72 -0.12 -5.99
C SER A 45 -11.20 0.15 -4.59
N GLU A 46 -11.61 -0.90 -3.88
CA GLU A 46 -12.06 -0.74 -2.50
C GLU A 46 -10.93 -0.29 -1.60
N ILE A 47 -9.75 -0.85 -1.81
CA ILE A 47 -8.58 -0.44 -1.01
C ILE A 47 -8.25 1.02 -1.29
N ALA A 48 -8.24 1.40 -2.56
CA ALA A 48 -7.95 2.79 -2.92
C ALA A 48 -8.96 3.74 -2.28
N ARG A 49 -10.24 3.36 -2.33
CA ARG A 49 -11.30 4.20 -1.75
C ARG A 49 -11.13 4.34 -0.24
N ALA A 50 -10.79 3.24 0.42
CA ALA A 50 -10.59 3.28 1.87
C ALA A 50 -9.42 4.17 2.25
N LEU A 51 -8.33 4.09 1.48
CA LEU A 51 -7.17 4.93 1.74
C LEU A 51 -7.51 6.41 1.56
N ASN A 52 -8.30 6.73 0.54
CA ASN A 52 -8.73 8.12 0.33
C ASN A 52 -9.65 8.58 1.43
N THR A 53 -10.58 7.73 1.87
CA THR A 53 -11.50 8.06 2.95
C THR A 53 -10.74 8.33 4.24
N ASP A 54 -9.70 7.56 4.50
CA ASP A 54 -8.89 7.73 5.69
C ASP A 54 -7.85 8.83 5.54
N GLU A 55 -7.85 9.51 4.41
CA GLU A 55 -6.96 10.64 4.12
C GLU A 55 -5.49 10.25 4.23
N VAL A 56 -5.18 9.03 3.79
CA VAL A 56 -3.80 8.57 3.75
C VAL A 56 -3.09 9.28 2.60
N ALA A 57 -1.95 9.90 2.92
CA ALA A 57 -1.22 10.66 1.89
C ALA A 57 -0.59 9.72 0.88
N THR A 58 -0.64 10.12 -0.39
CA THR A 58 0.11 9.43 -1.41
C THR A 58 1.48 10.06 -1.54
N ARG A 59 2.34 9.37 -2.28
CA ARG A 59 3.68 9.85 -2.51
C ARG A 59 3.71 11.23 -3.16
N ARG A 60 2.75 11.49 -4.06
CA ARG A 60 2.72 12.74 -4.81
C ARG A 60 1.66 13.69 -4.32
N GLY A 61 1.00 13.36 -3.24
CA GLY A 61 0.00 14.23 -2.67
C GLY A 61 -1.36 14.17 -3.35
N GLY A 62 -1.54 13.28 -4.30
CA GLY A 62 -2.83 13.11 -4.96
C GLY A 62 -3.67 12.05 -4.26
N GLN A 63 -4.59 11.49 -5.01
CA GLN A 63 -5.49 10.45 -4.50
C GLN A 63 -4.96 9.07 -4.83
N TRP A 64 -5.47 8.09 -4.10
CA TRP A 64 -5.19 6.70 -4.37
C TRP A 64 -6.10 6.19 -5.48
N TYR A 65 -5.55 5.36 -6.36
CA TYR A 65 -6.28 4.72 -7.43
C TYR A 65 -5.98 3.24 -7.42
N ALA A 66 -6.85 2.46 -8.06
CA ALA A 66 -6.65 1.01 -8.15
C ALA A 66 -5.29 0.68 -8.75
N SER A 67 -4.85 1.44 -9.75
CA SER A 67 -3.57 1.19 -10.37
C SER A 67 -2.40 1.44 -9.42
N THR A 68 -2.54 2.40 -8.53
CA THR A 68 -1.51 2.67 -7.53
C THR A 68 -1.41 1.51 -6.53
N VAL A 69 -2.56 1.01 -6.10
CA VAL A 69 -2.60 -0.14 -5.20
C VAL A 69 -1.97 -1.35 -5.86
N ARG A 70 -2.31 -1.60 -7.14
CA ARG A 70 -1.75 -2.71 -7.87
C ARG A 70 -0.23 -2.60 -7.99
N TYR A 71 0.26 -1.40 -8.25
CA TYR A 71 1.70 -1.19 -8.35
C TYR A 71 2.41 -1.61 -7.07
N ILE A 72 1.85 -1.24 -5.92
CA ILE A 72 2.44 -1.59 -4.64
C ILE A 72 2.41 -3.11 -4.44
N LEU A 73 1.30 -3.74 -4.77
CA LEU A 73 1.17 -5.18 -4.59
C LEU A 73 2.13 -5.98 -5.47
N CYS A 74 2.61 -5.37 -6.55
CA CYS A 74 3.51 -6.05 -7.49
C CYS A 74 4.98 -5.71 -7.25
N ASN A 75 5.28 -4.89 -6.27
CA ASN A 75 6.64 -4.38 -6.11
C ASN A 75 7.47 -5.29 -5.20
N ALA A 76 8.32 -6.10 -5.81
CA ALA A 76 9.14 -7.06 -5.08
C ALA A 76 10.17 -6.42 -4.17
N ALA A 77 10.40 -5.12 -4.31
CA ALA A 77 11.36 -4.43 -3.44
C ALA A 77 10.94 -4.45 -1.97
N TYR A 78 9.64 -4.69 -1.71
CA TYR A 78 9.17 -4.79 -0.33
C TYR A 78 9.56 -6.11 0.36
N VAL A 79 10.03 -7.09 -0.40
CA VAL A 79 10.30 -8.42 0.14
C VAL A 79 11.80 -8.57 0.38
N PRO A 80 12.22 -9.09 1.53
CA PRO A 80 11.40 -9.55 2.67
C PRO A 80 11.22 -8.48 3.76
N GLY A 81 11.78 -7.31 3.60
CA GLY A 81 11.89 -6.36 4.70
C GLY A 81 10.56 -5.86 5.22
N VAL A 82 9.64 -5.51 4.33
CA VAL A 82 8.35 -4.96 4.72
C VAL A 82 7.28 -6.05 4.69
N ILE A 83 7.30 -6.89 3.67
CA ILE A 83 6.32 -7.96 3.44
C ILE A 83 7.09 -9.25 3.30
N ASP A 84 6.60 -10.34 3.89
CA ASP A 84 7.28 -11.61 3.71
C ASP A 84 6.93 -12.20 2.34
N ALA A 85 7.75 -13.19 1.93
CA ALA A 85 7.60 -13.78 0.60
C ALA A 85 6.25 -14.45 0.42
N GLU A 86 5.72 -15.07 1.47
CA GLU A 86 4.45 -15.76 1.38
C GLU A 86 3.31 -14.78 1.08
N ALA A 87 3.28 -13.65 1.79
CA ALA A 87 2.24 -12.65 1.56
C ALA A 87 2.35 -12.08 0.15
N PHE A 88 3.57 -11.85 -0.32
CA PHE A 88 3.78 -11.34 -1.66
C PHE A 88 3.28 -12.33 -2.71
N GLU A 89 3.55 -13.61 -2.52
CA GLU A 89 3.11 -14.64 -3.45
C GLU A 89 1.61 -14.80 -3.46
N GLN A 90 0.98 -14.69 -2.29
CA GLN A 90 -0.48 -14.75 -2.20
C GLN A 90 -1.11 -13.59 -2.98
N ALA A 91 -0.55 -12.41 -2.85
CA ALA A 91 -1.06 -11.26 -3.58
C ALA A 91 -0.89 -11.46 -5.08
N ALA A 92 0.26 -11.97 -5.51
CA ALA A 92 0.51 -12.22 -6.93
C ALA A 92 -0.48 -13.23 -7.50
N ALA A 93 -0.75 -14.30 -6.77
CA ALA A 93 -1.68 -15.32 -7.21
C ALA A 93 -3.09 -14.74 -7.35
N ARG A 94 -3.49 -13.92 -6.38
CA ARG A 94 -4.80 -13.31 -6.43
C ARG A 94 -4.92 -12.32 -7.59
N LEU A 95 -3.87 -11.54 -7.84
CA LEU A 95 -3.87 -10.60 -8.98
C LEU A 95 -4.05 -11.32 -10.29
N GLN A 96 -3.48 -12.52 -10.43
CA GLN A 96 -3.63 -13.27 -11.67
C GLN A 96 -5.04 -13.78 -11.89
N ARG A 97 -5.85 -13.83 -10.85
CA ARG A 97 -7.22 -14.30 -10.96
C ARG A 97 -8.23 -13.18 -11.19
N LEU A 98 -7.78 -11.96 -11.22
CA LEU A 98 -8.70 -10.82 -11.41
C LEU A 98 -9.18 -10.66 -12.86
#